data_d0539b0ff90bb8d1bd1a19b86357dc83
#
_entry.id   d0539b0ff90bb8d1bd1a19b86357dc83
#
_cell.length_a   1.000
_cell.length_b   1.000
_cell.length_c   1.000
_cell.angle_alpha   90.00
_cell.angle_beta   90.00
_cell.angle_gamma   90.00
#
_symmetry.space_group_name_H-M   'P 1'
#
loop_
_entity.id
_entity.type
_entity.pdbx_description
1 polymer ?
#
loop_
_entity_poly.entity_id
_entity_poly.type
_entity_poly.pdbx_seq_one_letter_code
_entity_poly.pdbx_strand_id
1 'polypeptide(L)'
;MSDALITLNNISLSNSGKNILDDVSFKLHQGEFITLIGPNGAGKSSLIKILLGIIKQDSGKITYKGEIKFGYTPQTFTANPYIPISVKDFLTLNQKLDATFMQQTFELTGINEFLKSPLKNLSGGELQKVLLTRALLNKPNVLILDEPAQNLDVDGQMQLYKLIQDIHQQQNCAVLMVSHDLHRVMKESSQVICLYHHICCEGLPESILKDAKFNDLFADQINELMATYEHHHNHNHEH
;
A
#
# COMPACT_ATOMS: atom_id res chain seq x y z
N MET A 1 10.01 -8.25 -21.93
CA MET A 1 9.42 -7.31 -20.96
C MET A 1 7.95 -7.66 -20.84
N SER A 2 7.44 -7.98 -19.65
CA SER A 2 6.01 -8.25 -19.45
C SER A 2 5.23 -6.96 -19.74
N ASP A 3 4.10 -7.09 -20.46
CA ASP A 3 3.25 -5.93 -20.70
C ASP A 3 2.66 -5.40 -19.38
N ALA A 4 2.54 -4.09 -19.24
CA ALA A 4 1.97 -3.46 -18.06
C ALA A 4 0.49 -3.84 -17.86
N LEU A 5 0.10 -4.15 -16.61
CA LEU A 5 -1.30 -4.34 -16.23
C LEU A 5 -2.06 -3.02 -16.27
N ILE A 6 -1.43 -1.97 -15.78
CA ILE A 6 -1.99 -0.62 -15.71
C ILE A 6 -0.96 0.36 -16.27
N THR A 7 -1.41 1.25 -17.12
CA THR A 7 -0.61 2.36 -17.63
C THR A 7 -1.36 3.66 -17.40
N LEU A 8 -0.74 4.58 -16.68
CA LEU A 8 -1.19 5.95 -16.52
C LEU A 8 -0.41 6.83 -17.49
N ASN A 9 -1.11 7.70 -18.22
CA ASN A 9 -0.51 8.65 -19.14
C ASN A 9 -1.06 10.05 -18.86
N ASN A 10 -0.19 10.95 -18.43
CA ASN A 10 -0.44 12.40 -18.26
C ASN A 10 -1.68 12.68 -17.38
N ILE A 11 -1.81 11.98 -16.26
CA ILE A 11 -2.93 12.13 -15.34
C ILE A 11 -2.81 13.45 -14.58
N SER A 12 -3.81 14.31 -14.73
CA SER A 12 -3.91 15.55 -13.97
C SER A 12 -5.26 15.65 -13.26
N LEU A 13 -5.25 16.27 -12.09
CA LEU A 13 -6.42 16.52 -11.26
C LEU A 13 -6.26 17.85 -10.54
N SER A 14 -7.30 18.68 -10.59
CA SER A 14 -7.38 19.94 -9.84
C SER A 14 -8.61 19.93 -8.93
N ASN A 15 -8.54 20.62 -7.81
CA ASN A 15 -9.68 20.86 -6.95
C ASN A 15 -9.66 22.29 -6.44
N SER A 16 -10.76 23.02 -6.66
CA SER A 16 -10.91 24.42 -6.23
C SER A 16 -9.73 25.32 -6.67
N GLY A 17 -9.23 25.11 -7.89
CA GLY A 17 -8.14 25.90 -8.48
C GLY A 17 -6.73 25.50 -7.99
N LYS A 18 -6.59 24.46 -7.19
CA LYS A 18 -5.29 23.90 -6.78
C LYS A 18 -5.00 22.63 -7.56
N ASN A 19 -3.82 22.52 -8.15
CA ASN A 19 -3.35 21.30 -8.76
C ASN A 19 -3.06 20.27 -7.66
N ILE A 20 -3.76 19.11 -7.74
CA ILE A 20 -3.58 17.95 -6.87
C ILE A 20 -2.60 16.98 -7.52
N LEU A 21 -2.78 16.75 -8.83
CA LEU A 21 -1.89 15.94 -9.67
C LEU A 21 -1.62 16.71 -10.95
N ASP A 22 -0.39 16.66 -11.43
CA ASP A 22 0.08 17.34 -12.63
C ASP A 22 0.95 16.39 -13.44
N ASP A 23 0.44 15.96 -14.59
CA ASP A 23 1.14 15.13 -15.59
C ASP A 23 1.75 13.84 -15.03
N VAL A 24 1.00 13.12 -14.20
CA VAL A 24 1.46 11.86 -13.57
C VAL A 24 1.38 10.71 -14.56
N SER A 25 2.51 10.08 -14.87
CA SER A 25 2.62 8.95 -15.80
C SER A 25 3.50 7.86 -15.21
N PHE A 26 2.99 6.63 -15.08
CA PHE A 26 3.78 5.45 -14.72
C PHE A 26 3.09 4.16 -15.17
N LYS A 27 3.77 3.04 -15.02
CA LYS A 27 3.28 1.70 -15.37
C LYS A 27 3.37 0.78 -14.16
N LEU A 28 2.40 -0.12 -14.04
CA LEU A 28 2.40 -1.18 -13.03
C LEU A 28 2.34 -2.54 -13.76
N HIS A 29 3.35 -3.37 -13.54
CA HIS A 29 3.46 -4.69 -14.17
C HIS A 29 3.00 -5.81 -13.24
N GLN A 30 2.68 -6.98 -13.81
CA GLN A 30 2.34 -8.18 -13.03
C GLN A 30 3.52 -8.57 -12.13
N GLY A 31 3.21 -8.85 -10.85
CA GLY A 31 4.22 -9.26 -9.87
C GLY A 31 5.20 -8.15 -9.46
N GLU A 32 4.93 -6.90 -9.79
CA GLU A 32 5.73 -5.75 -9.39
C GLU A 32 5.25 -5.21 -8.03
N PHE A 33 6.19 -4.79 -7.19
CA PHE A 33 5.92 -4.15 -5.91
C PHE A 33 6.40 -2.70 -5.96
N ILE A 34 5.47 -1.78 -6.27
CA ILE A 34 5.76 -0.34 -6.30
C ILE A 34 5.37 0.30 -4.98
N THR A 35 6.27 1.08 -4.40
CA THR A 35 5.91 1.97 -3.29
C THR A 35 5.87 3.42 -3.75
N LEU A 36 4.73 4.05 -3.51
CA LEU A 36 4.47 5.46 -3.74
C LEU A 36 4.76 6.23 -2.45
N ILE A 37 5.76 7.10 -2.49
CA ILE A 37 6.14 7.96 -1.37
C ILE A 37 5.92 9.43 -1.71
N GLY A 38 5.86 10.26 -0.70
CA GLY A 38 5.66 11.71 -0.87
C GLY A 38 5.13 12.35 0.40
N PRO A 39 5.28 13.67 0.57
CA PRO A 39 4.77 14.39 1.74
C PRO A 39 3.23 14.38 1.81
N ASN A 40 2.70 14.79 2.94
CA ASN A 40 1.27 14.97 3.10
C ASN A 40 0.75 16.03 2.11
N GLY A 41 -0.39 15.75 1.47
CA GLY A 41 -0.92 16.63 0.42
C GLY A 41 -0.33 16.43 -0.98
N ALA A 42 0.65 15.55 -1.17
CA ALA A 42 1.32 15.31 -2.46
C ALA A 42 0.42 14.71 -3.57
N GLY A 43 -0.81 14.29 -3.24
CA GLY A 43 -1.75 13.71 -4.20
C GLY A 43 -1.85 12.18 -4.17
N LYS A 44 -1.12 11.48 -3.30
CA LYS A 44 -1.08 10.00 -3.22
C LYS A 44 -2.47 9.37 -3.14
N SER A 45 -3.27 9.76 -2.16
CA SER A 45 -4.64 9.19 -1.99
C SER A 45 -5.58 9.59 -3.13
N SER A 46 -5.36 10.74 -3.77
CA SER A 46 -6.11 11.15 -4.97
C SER A 46 -5.76 10.25 -6.16
N LEU A 47 -4.49 9.94 -6.34
CA LEU A 47 -4.02 9.02 -7.37
C LEU A 47 -4.61 7.61 -7.18
N ILE A 48 -4.61 7.09 -5.94
CA ILE A 48 -5.27 5.83 -5.60
C ILE A 48 -6.77 5.86 -5.95
N LYS A 49 -7.47 6.94 -5.56
CA LYS A 49 -8.91 7.06 -5.85
C LYS A 49 -9.21 7.12 -7.35
N ILE A 50 -8.33 7.72 -8.14
CA ILE A 50 -8.43 7.71 -9.60
C ILE A 50 -8.22 6.29 -10.14
N LEU A 51 -7.20 5.58 -9.69
CA LEU A 51 -6.94 4.18 -10.08
C LEU A 51 -8.10 3.25 -9.76
N LEU A 52 -8.75 3.45 -8.61
CA LEU A 52 -9.92 2.69 -8.19
C LEU A 52 -11.22 3.13 -8.88
N GLY A 53 -11.18 4.18 -9.72
CA GLY A 53 -12.36 4.74 -10.38
C GLY A 53 -13.34 5.45 -9.44
N ILE A 54 -12.91 5.80 -8.22
CA ILE A 54 -13.74 6.51 -7.22
C ILE A 54 -13.89 7.99 -7.60
N ILE A 55 -12.83 8.59 -8.13
CA ILE A 55 -12.85 9.96 -8.69
C ILE A 55 -12.32 9.91 -10.11
N LYS A 56 -12.76 10.86 -10.93
CA LYS A 56 -12.30 11.00 -12.32
C LYS A 56 -11.23 12.07 -12.40
N GLN A 57 -10.16 11.80 -13.15
CA GLN A 57 -9.14 12.77 -13.51
C GLN A 57 -9.68 13.84 -14.46
N ASP A 58 -9.07 15.03 -14.45
CA ASP A 58 -9.44 16.14 -15.37
C ASP A 58 -8.86 15.89 -16.77
N SER A 59 -7.63 15.34 -16.85
CA SER A 59 -6.97 15.01 -18.11
C SER A 59 -6.13 13.73 -17.98
N GLY A 60 -5.62 13.27 -19.12
CA GLY A 60 -4.85 12.03 -19.20
C GLY A 60 -5.70 10.80 -19.40
N LYS A 61 -5.04 9.65 -19.46
CA LYS A 61 -5.68 8.36 -19.75
C LYS A 61 -5.10 7.23 -18.90
N ILE A 62 -5.98 6.40 -18.35
CA ILE A 62 -5.59 5.12 -17.75
C ILE A 62 -5.96 4.01 -18.72
N THR A 63 -5.02 3.11 -18.96
CA THR A 63 -5.23 1.92 -19.78
C THR A 63 -5.01 0.68 -18.93
N TYR A 64 -5.96 -0.25 -18.98
CA TYR A 64 -5.92 -1.53 -18.30
C TYR A 64 -5.71 -2.66 -19.31
N LYS A 65 -4.83 -3.61 -19.00
CA LYS A 65 -4.65 -4.82 -19.80
C LYS A 65 -5.47 -5.97 -19.20
N GLY A 66 -6.51 -6.36 -19.91
CA GLY A 66 -7.43 -7.40 -19.45
C GLY A 66 -8.35 -6.94 -18.31
N GLU A 67 -8.87 -7.91 -17.57
CA GLU A 67 -9.72 -7.66 -16.39
C GLU A 67 -8.85 -7.35 -15.18
N ILE A 68 -8.99 -6.15 -14.62
CA ILE A 68 -8.31 -5.76 -13.38
C ILE A 68 -9.26 -5.95 -12.21
N LYS A 69 -8.82 -6.76 -11.24
CA LYS A 69 -9.48 -6.96 -9.95
C LYS A 69 -8.64 -6.31 -8.89
N PHE A 70 -9.15 -5.24 -8.31
CA PHE A 70 -8.48 -4.55 -7.22
C PHE A 70 -8.81 -5.19 -5.88
N GLY A 71 -7.77 -5.39 -5.05
CA GLY A 71 -7.86 -5.45 -3.60
C GLY A 71 -7.43 -4.11 -3.04
N TYR A 72 -8.18 -3.55 -2.09
CA TYR A 72 -7.87 -2.23 -1.53
C TYR A 72 -7.97 -2.22 -0.01
N THR A 73 -6.91 -1.73 0.65
CA THR A 73 -6.92 -1.39 2.07
C THR A 73 -6.79 0.13 2.21
N PRO A 74 -7.81 0.80 2.78
CA PRO A 74 -7.78 2.26 2.95
C PRO A 74 -6.87 2.65 4.12
N GLN A 75 -6.33 3.87 4.08
CA GLN A 75 -5.52 4.46 5.14
C GLN A 75 -6.26 4.49 6.48
N THR A 76 -7.54 4.83 6.46
CA THR A 76 -8.38 4.88 7.66
C THR A 76 -9.63 4.06 7.48
N PHE A 77 -9.92 3.22 8.46
CA PHE A 77 -11.17 2.51 8.56
C PHE A 77 -11.62 2.52 10.02
N THR A 78 -12.83 2.98 10.25
CA THR A 78 -13.43 2.97 11.59
C THR A 78 -14.69 2.12 11.57
N ALA A 79 -14.69 1.04 12.36
CA ALA A 79 -15.88 0.24 12.56
C ALA A 79 -16.95 1.07 13.27
N ASN A 80 -18.17 1.13 12.70
CA ASN A 80 -19.26 1.81 13.37
C ASN A 80 -19.61 1.07 14.67
N PRO A 81 -19.49 1.71 15.85
CA PRO A 81 -19.70 1.05 17.14
C PRO A 81 -21.15 0.59 17.37
N TYR A 82 -22.11 1.14 16.61
CA TYR A 82 -23.53 0.81 16.71
C TYR A 82 -23.95 -0.37 15.82
N ILE A 83 -23.06 -0.84 14.94
CA ILE A 83 -23.34 -1.99 14.08
C ILE A 83 -22.68 -3.23 14.70
N PRO A 84 -23.47 -4.19 15.24
CA PRO A 84 -22.94 -5.42 15.81
C PRO A 84 -22.60 -6.43 14.70
N ILE A 85 -21.50 -6.18 13.98
CA ILE A 85 -21.03 -7.06 12.91
C ILE A 85 -19.81 -7.85 13.38
N SER A 86 -19.81 -9.17 13.14
CA SER A 86 -18.64 -10.00 13.38
C SER A 86 -17.60 -9.82 12.24
N VAL A 87 -16.35 -10.19 12.51
CA VAL A 87 -15.29 -10.22 11.47
C VAL A 87 -15.72 -11.08 10.29
N LYS A 88 -16.25 -12.28 10.55
CA LYS A 88 -16.72 -13.18 9.49
C LYS A 88 -17.81 -12.53 8.64
N ASP A 89 -18.82 -11.95 9.26
CA ASP A 89 -19.93 -11.30 8.53
C ASP A 89 -19.43 -10.11 7.71
N PHE A 90 -18.51 -9.32 8.26
CA PHE A 90 -17.88 -8.23 7.54
C PHE A 90 -17.12 -8.71 6.29
N LEU A 91 -16.36 -9.80 6.41
CA LEU A 91 -15.58 -10.36 5.32
C LEU A 91 -16.45 -10.95 4.21
N THR A 92 -17.59 -11.53 4.56
CA THR A 92 -18.50 -12.19 3.61
C THR A 92 -19.62 -11.27 3.08
N LEU A 93 -19.68 -10.03 3.57
CA LEU A 93 -20.73 -9.09 3.19
C LEU A 93 -20.70 -8.81 1.69
N ASN A 94 -21.86 -9.03 1.02
CA ASN A 94 -22.07 -8.81 -0.42
C ASN A 94 -21.13 -9.61 -1.37
N GLN A 95 -20.57 -10.73 -0.89
CA GLN A 95 -19.69 -11.56 -1.70
C GLN A 95 -20.20 -13.01 -1.75
N LYS A 96 -20.17 -13.61 -2.94
CA LYS A 96 -20.30 -15.06 -3.11
C LYS A 96 -18.90 -15.64 -3.17
N LEU A 97 -18.41 -16.17 -2.05
CA LEU A 97 -17.07 -16.68 -1.91
C LEU A 97 -17.06 -18.20 -2.01
N ASP A 98 -16.03 -18.73 -2.64
CA ASP A 98 -15.70 -20.15 -2.55
C ASP A 98 -15.20 -20.46 -1.13
N ALA A 99 -15.80 -21.47 -0.49
CA ALA A 99 -15.51 -21.77 0.91
C ALA A 99 -14.06 -22.23 1.16
N THR A 100 -13.50 -22.97 0.21
CA THR A 100 -12.12 -23.46 0.28
C THR A 100 -11.13 -22.30 0.17
N PHE A 101 -11.33 -21.44 -0.82
CA PHE A 101 -10.49 -20.26 -1.00
C PHE A 101 -10.58 -19.29 0.18
N MET A 102 -11.78 -19.10 0.70
CA MET A 102 -12.01 -18.27 1.90
C MET A 102 -11.22 -18.81 3.10
N GLN A 103 -11.30 -20.13 3.35
CA GLN A 103 -10.57 -20.76 4.45
C GLN A 103 -9.05 -20.63 4.28
N GLN A 104 -8.53 -20.87 3.08
CA GLN A 104 -7.11 -20.69 2.77
C GLN A 104 -6.64 -19.24 2.99
N THR A 105 -7.48 -18.27 2.60
CA THR A 105 -7.16 -16.86 2.83
C THR A 105 -7.14 -16.51 4.32
N PHE A 106 -8.06 -17.07 5.12
CA PHE A 106 -8.10 -16.87 6.57
C PHE A 106 -6.86 -17.47 7.26
N GLU A 107 -6.41 -18.62 6.81
CA GLU A 107 -5.18 -19.27 7.30
C GLU A 107 -3.95 -18.46 6.95
N LEU A 108 -3.84 -18.00 5.70
CA LEU A 108 -2.74 -17.16 5.22
C LEU A 108 -2.61 -15.86 6.04
N THR A 109 -3.72 -15.22 6.35
CA THR A 109 -3.74 -13.93 7.07
C THR A 109 -3.77 -14.08 8.59
N GLY A 110 -3.94 -15.31 9.10
CA GLY A 110 -3.93 -15.61 10.53
C GLY A 110 -5.12 -15.03 11.29
N ILE A 111 -6.30 -14.87 10.64
CA ILE A 111 -7.48 -14.25 11.27
C ILE A 111 -8.46 -15.24 11.89
N ASN A 112 -8.19 -16.56 11.84
CA ASN A 112 -9.12 -17.60 12.29
C ASN A 112 -9.57 -17.42 13.74
N GLU A 113 -8.68 -16.93 14.62
CA GLU A 113 -8.93 -16.82 16.05
C GLU A 113 -9.98 -15.76 16.39
N PHE A 114 -10.15 -14.74 15.54
CA PHE A 114 -11.07 -13.64 15.81
C PHE A 114 -12.23 -13.50 14.82
N LEU A 115 -12.52 -14.54 14.02
CA LEU A 115 -13.66 -14.53 13.07
C LEU A 115 -15.00 -14.25 13.73
N LYS A 116 -15.20 -14.67 14.98
CA LYS A 116 -16.43 -14.46 15.75
C LYS A 116 -16.43 -13.15 16.55
N SER A 117 -15.29 -12.50 16.66
CA SER A 117 -15.15 -11.24 17.41
C SER A 117 -15.93 -10.11 16.73
N PRO A 118 -16.55 -9.21 17.50
CA PRO A 118 -17.11 -7.98 16.95
C PRO A 118 -16.00 -7.13 16.34
N LEU A 119 -16.21 -6.62 15.13
CA LEU A 119 -15.21 -5.83 14.38
C LEU A 119 -14.68 -4.63 15.18
N LYS A 120 -15.55 -4.00 15.98
CA LYS A 120 -15.23 -2.84 16.82
C LYS A 120 -14.27 -3.13 17.97
N ASN A 121 -14.09 -4.40 18.34
CA ASN A 121 -13.27 -4.82 19.48
C ASN A 121 -11.84 -5.21 19.07
N LEU A 122 -11.55 -5.17 17.78
CA LEU A 122 -10.21 -5.53 17.28
C LEU A 122 -9.16 -4.48 17.64
N SER A 123 -7.96 -4.94 17.95
CA SER A 123 -6.77 -4.09 17.98
C SER A 123 -6.46 -3.53 16.58
N GLY A 124 -5.63 -2.49 16.50
CA GLY A 124 -5.22 -1.91 15.22
C GLY A 124 -4.62 -2.94 14.26
N GLY A 125 -3.72 -3.80 14.77
CA GLY A 125 -3.07 -4.84 13.96
C GLY A 125 -4.03 -5.93 13.48
N GLU A 126 -4.96 -6.37 14.34
CA GLU A 126 -6.01 -7.33 13.95
C GLU A 126 -6.94 -6.74 12.89
N LEU A 127 -7.33 -5.47 13.04
CA LEU A 127 -8.16 -4.77 12.07
C LEU A 127 -7.45 -4.66 10.71
N GLN A 128 -6.16 -4.33 10.68
CA GLN A 128 -5.40 -4.28 9.43
C GLN A 128 -5.31 -5.66 8.75
N LYS A 129 -5.11 -6.74 9.51
CA LYS A 129 -5.16 -8.10 8.97
C LYS A 129 -6.55 -8.43 8.38
N VAL A 130 -7.63 -8.01 9.03
CA VAL A 130 -9.00 -8.20 8.52
C VAL A 130 -9.23 -7.39 7.24
N LEU A 131 -8.80 -6.14 7.16
CA LEU A 131 -8.91 -5.30 5.96
C LEU A 131 -8.12 -5.90 4.79
N LEU A 132 -6.90 -6.35 5.05
CA LEU A 132 -6.07 -7.04 4.06
C LEU A 132 -6.75 -8.34 3.59
N THR A 133 -7.29 -9.14 4.52
CA THR A 133 -8.06 -10.35 4.18
C THR A 133 -9.22 -10.02 3.26
N ARG A 134 -10.01 -8.99 3.58
CA ARG A 134 -11.13 -8.56 2.74
C ARG A 134 -10.68 -8.16 1.33
N ALA A 135 -9.56 -7.47 1.21
CA ALA A 135 -8.97 -7.11 -0.07
C ALA A 135 -8.60 -8.36 -0.90
N LEU A 136 -8.04 -9.39 -0.26
CA LEU A 136 -7.62 -10.64 -0.90
C LEU A 136 -8.78 -11.54 -1.33
N LEU A 137 -9.89 -11.53 -0.61
CA LEU A 137 -11.07 -12.36 -0.94
C LEU A 137 -11.65 -12.07 -2.33
N ASN A 138 -11.36 -10.91 -2.90
CA ASN A 138 -11.71 -10.57 -4.29
C ASN A 138 -10.79 -11.23 -5.35
N LYS A 139 -9.80 -12.03 -4.96
CA LYS A 139 -8.77 -12.61 -5.84
C LYS A 139 -8.12 -11.53 -6.71
N PRO A 140 -7.52 -10.50 -6.11
CA PRO A 140 -7.00 -9.37 -6.85
C PRO A 140 -5.78 -9.76 -7.69
N ASN A 141 -5.65 -9.17 -8.88
CA ASN A 141 -4.39 -9.14 -9.61
C ASN A 141 -3.60 -7.83 -9.34
N VAL A 142 -4.26 -6.83 -8.73
CA VAL A 142 -3.63 -5.61 -8.24
C VAL A 142 -4.08 -5.34 -6.80
N LEU A 143 -3.14 -5.28 -5.87
CA LEU A 143 -3.36 -4.96 -4.46
C LEU A 143 -2.89 -3.52 -4.18
N ILE A 144 -3.81 -2.67 -3.75
CA ILE A 144 -3.53 -1.28 -3.39
C ILE A 144 -3.61 -1.15 -1.86
N LEU A 145 -2.53 -0.69 -1.25
CA LEU A 145 -2.36 -0.55 0.19
C LEU A 145 -2.06 0.91 0.52
N ASP A 146 -3.01 1.62 1.13
CA ASP A 146 -2.86 3.03 1.50
C ASP A 146 -2.44 3.14 2.96
N GLU A 147 -1.13 3.30 3.21
CA GLU A 147 -0.51 3.39 4.55
C GLU A 147 -0.94 2.25 5.51
N PRO A 148 -0.82 0.98 5.12
CA PRO A 148 -1.45 -0.15 5.82
C PRO A 148 -0.94 -0.36 7.26
N ALA A 149 0.27 0.11 7.57
CA ALA A 149 0.90 -0.05 8.88
C ALA A 149 0.83 1.21 9.76
N GLN A 150 0.10 2.24 9.33
CA GLN A 150 -0.05 3.47 10.11
C GLN A 150 -0.72 3.17 11.46
N ASN A 151 -0.22 3.77 12.52
CA ASN A 151 -0.71 3.61 13.90
C ASN A 151 -0.55 2.20 14.51
N LEU A 152 0.28 1.34 13.92
CA LEU A 152 0.71 0.10 14.56
C LEU A 152 2.02 0.32 15.33
N ASP A 153 2.20 -0.46 16.39
CA ASP A 153 3.50 -0.57 17.05
C ASP A 153 4.53 -1.26 16.13
N VAL A 154 5.80 -1.22 16.52
CA VAL A 154 6.90 -1.74 15.70
C VAL A 154 6.72 -3.22 15.35
N ASP A 155 6.28 -4.03 16.30
CA ASP A 155 6.08 -5.47 16.10
C ASP A 155 4.89 -5.74 15.16
N GLY A 156 3.79 -5.02 15.33
CA GLY A 156 2.63 -5.08 14.44
C GLY A 156 2.95 -4.66 13.02
N GLN A 157 3.75 -3.61 12.84
CA GLN A 157 4.25 -3.19 11.53
C GLN A 157 5.08 -4.30 10.88
N MET A 158 6.04 -4.88 11.62
CA MET A 158 6.89 -5.96 11.10
C MET A 158 6.07 -7.17 10.64
N GLN A 159 5.10 -7.59 11.45
CA GLN A 159 4.23 -8.71 11.11
C GLN A 159 3.38 -8.42 9.88
N LEU A 160 2.81 -7.22 9.77
CA LEU A 160 1.97 -6.84 8.64
C LEU A 160 2.76 -6.76 7.33
N TYR A 161 3.94 -6.14 7.34
CA TYR A 161 4.79 -6.06 6.15
C TYR A 161 5.26 -7.45 5.70
N LYS A 162 5.66 -8.32 6.64
CA LYS A 162 5.99 -9.71 6.32
C LYS A 162 4.81 -10.43 5.66
N LEU A 163 3.61 -10.27 6.21
CA LEU A 163 2.40 -10.85 5.62
C LEU A 163 2.13 -10.33 4.21
N ILE A 164 2.30 -9.02 3.97
CA ILE A 164 2.14 -8.43 2.63
C ILE A 164 3.15 -9.03 1.64
N GLN A 165 4.40 -9.22 2.06
CA GLN A 165 5.44 -9.86 1.25
C GLN A 165 5.12 -11.32 0.92
N ASP A 166 4.71 -12.09 1.92
CA ASP A 166 4.31 -13.49 1.73
C ASP A 166 3.15 -13.60 0.73
N ILE A 167 2.16 -12.70 0.82
CA ILE A 167 1.04 -12.62 -0.13
C ILE A 167 1.52 -12.28 -1.54
N HIS A 168 2.36 -11.25 -1.68
CA HIS A 168 2.91 -10.83 -2.96
C HIS A 168 3.65 -11.98 -3.66
N GLN A 169 4.51 -12.69 -2.93
CA GLN A 169 5.28 -13.81 -3.46
C GLN A 169 4.39 -15.01 -3.86
N GLN A 170 3.39 -15.34 -3.03
CA GLN A 170 2.52 -16.50 -3.27
C GLN A 170 1.49 -16.28 -4.36
N GLN A 171 0.94 -15.07 -4.47
CA GLN A 171 -0.16 -14.77 -5.40
C GLN A 171 0.29 -14.10 -6.70
N ASN A 172 1.58 -13.71 -6.78
CA ASN A 172 2.12 -13.00 -7.95
C ASN A 172 1.24 -11.81 -8.39
N CYS A 173 0.56 -11.15 -7.44
CA CYS A 173 -0.21 -9.95 -7.70
C CYS A 173 0.71 -8.73 -7.78
N ALA A 174 0.33 -7.73 -8.56
CA ALA A 174 1.00 -6.43 -8.49
C ALA A 174 0.60 -5.71 -7.21
N VAL A 175 1.55 -5.05 -6.55
CA VAL A 175 1.30 -4.27 -5.33
C VAL A 175 1.65 -2.81 -5.58
N LEU A 176 0.70 -1.92 -5.28
CA LEU A 176 0.93 -0.49 -5.17
C LEU A 176 0.70 -0.08 -3.71
N MET A 177 1.77 0.20 -2.99
CA MET A 177 1.71 0.58 -1.59
C MET A 177 2.04 2.06 -1.41
N VAL A 178 1.26 2.78 -0.62
CA VAL A 178 1.64 4.08 -0.10
C VAL A 178 2.28 3.88 1.25
N SER A 179 3.46 4.45 1.45
CA SER A 179 4.16 4.42 2.73
C SER A 179 4.97 5.70 2.94
N HIS A 180 5.15 6.07 4.19
CA HIS A 180 6.08 7.12 4.62
C HIS A 180 7.29 6.54 5.39
N ASP A 181 7.32 5.23 5.63
CA ASP A 181 8.43 4.54 6.27
C ASP A 181 9.52 4.20 5.24
N LEU A 182 10.50 5.10 5.09
CA LEU A 182 11.58 4.94 4.11
C LEU A 182 12.42 3.68 4.34
N HIS A 183 12.61 3.26 5.60
CA HIS A 183 13.38 2.05 5.90
C HIS A 183 12.73 0.80 5.27
N ARG A 184 11.41 0.69 5.41
CA ARG A 184 10.63 -0.42 4.84
C ARG A 184 10.56 -0.33 3.31
N VAL A 185 10.33 0.88 2.80
CA VAL A 185 10.29 1.13 1.36
C VAL A 185 11.57 0.63 0.69
N MET A 186 12.74 0.97 1.25
CA MET A 186 14.02 0.57 0.69
C MET A 186 14.28 -0.94 0.72
N LYS A 187 13.69 -1.66 1.67
CA LYS A 187 13.88 -3.10 1.83
C LYS A 187 12.93 -3.94 0.98
N GLU A 188 11.71 -3.48 0.78
CA GLU A 188 10.61 -4.32 0.34
C GLU A 188 10.12 -4.02 -1.08
N SER A 189 10.44 -2.83 -1.61
CA SER A 189 9.95 -2.41 -2.92
C SER A 189 10.86 -2.86 -4.05
N SER A 190 10.27 -3.28 -5.17
CA SER A 190 11.00 -3.46 -6.43
C SER A 190 11.22 -2.14 -7.15
N GLN A 191 10.33 -1.17 -6.93
CA GLN A 191 10.41 0.18 -7.48
C GLN A 191 9.81 1.20 -6.50
N VAL A 192 10.36 2.39 -6.47
CA VAL A 192 9.86 3.52 -5.68
C VAL A 192 9.49 4.65 -6.62
N ILE A 193 8.35 5.27 -6.38
CA ILE A 193 7.88 6.47 -7.07
C ILE A 193 7.70 7.59 -6.05
N CYS A 194 8.38 8.71 -6.27
CA CYS A 194 8.27 9.91 -5.44
C CYS A 194 7.24 10.85 -6.05
N LEU A 195 6.15 11.09 -5.35
CA LEU A 195 5.08 11.97 -5.77
C LEU A 195 5.09 13.27 -4.97
N TYR A 196 5.09 14.38 -5.68
CA TYR A 196 4.82 15.71 -5.15
C TYR A 196 4.04 16.52 -6.20
N HIS A 197 2.74 16.28 -6.28
CA HIS A 197 1.83 16.68 -7.36
C HIS A 197 2.18 16.07 -8.72
N HIS A 198 3.45 15.90 -9.04
CA HIS A 198 3.99 15.20 -10.20
C HIS A 198 4.99 14.13 -9.72
N ILE A 199 5.42 13.25 -10.61
CA ILE A 199 6.51 12.30 -10.30
C ILE A 199 7.82 13.06 -10.34
N CYS A 200 8.42 13.28 -9.16
CA CYS A 200 9.70 14.00 -9.06
C CYS A 200 10.91 13.07 -9.22
N CYS A 201 10.78 11.81 -8.82
CA CYS A 201 11.78 10.77 -9.04
C CYS A 201 11.14 9.38 -9.06
N GLU A 202 11.75 8.45 -9.77
CA GLU A 202 11.36 7.03 -9.79
C GLU A 202 12.56 6.13 -10.06
N GLY A 203 12.54 4.92 -9.54
CA GLY A 203 13.60 3.94 -9.77
C GLY A 203 13.70 2.87 -8.70
N LEU A 204 14.81 2.12 -8.74
CA LEU A 204 15.15 1.15 -7.71
C LEU A 204 15.41 1.87 -6.37
N PRO A 205 15.08 1.26 -5.22
CA PRO A 205 15.30 1.87 -3.91
C PRO A 205 16.70 2.45 -3.72
N GLU A 206 17.74 1.69 -4.07
CA GLU A 206 19.16 2.13 -3.94
C GLU A 206 19.51 3.33 -4.83
N SER A 207 18.83 3.47 -5.97
CA SER A 207 19.05 4.58 -6.90
C SER A 207 18.39 5.85 -6.41
N ILE A 208 17.21 5.72 -5.80
CA ILE A 208 16.42 6.83 -5.26
C ILE A 208 17.16 7.53 -4.12
N LEU A 209 17.86 6.81 -3.25
CA LEU A 209 18.68 7.41 -2.17
C LEU A 209 19.78 8.35 -2.66
N LYS A 210 20.19 8.23 -3.92
CA LYS A 210 21.21 9.09 -4.56
C LYS A 210 20.60 10.24 -5.37
N ASP A 211 19.28 10.27 -5.50
CA ASP A 211 18.59 11.31 -6.26
C ASP A 211 18.52 12.61 -5.44
N ALA A 212 18.96 13.72 -6.03
CA ALA A 212 18.98 15.02 -5.36
C ALA A 212 17.57 15.49 -5.00
N LYS A 213 16.57 15.27 -5.87
CA LYS A 213 15.17 15.67 -5.60
C LYS A 213 14.56 14.86 -4.46
N PHE A 214 14.92 13.58 -4.35
CA PHE A 214 14.54 12.76 -3.22
C PHE A 214 15.13 13.30 -1.92
N ASN A 215 16.43 13.59 -1.92
CA ASN A 215 17.13 14.13 -0.75
C ASN A 215 16.54 15.48 -0.30
N ASP A 216 16.18 16.36 -1.24
CA ASP A 216 15.53 17.64 -0.93
C ASP A 216 14.15 17.47 -0.29
N LEU A 217 13.36 16.48 -0.77
CA LEU A 217 12.00 16.24 -0.28
C LEU A 217 11.93 15.49 1.05
N PHE A 218 12.93 14.68 1.35
CA PHE A 218 12.95 13.75 2.49
C PHE A 218 14.16 13.95 3.42
N ALA A 219 14.81 15.11 3.38
CA ALA A 219 16.05 15.39 4.13
C ALA A 219 15.95 15.03 5.63
N ASP A 220 14.87 15.40 6.30
CA ASP A 220 14.66 15.12 7.73
C ASP A 220 14.55 13.60 8.00
N GLN A 221 13.80 12.88 7.17
CA GLN A 221 13.59 11.44 7.30
C GLN A 221 14.85 10.64 6.96
N ILE A 222 15.65 11.12 6.02
CA ILE A 222 16.94 10.51 5.67
C ILE A 222 17.93 10.67 6.82
N ASN A 223 17.96 11.84 7.46
CA ASN A 223 18.80 12.06 8.63
C ASN A 223 18.43 11.13 9.80
N GLU A 224 17.15 10.90 10.05
CA GLU A 224 16.68 9.91 11.02
C GLU A 224 17.11 8.48 10.64
N LEU A 225 16.99 8.12 9.36
CA LEU A 225 17.41 6.82 8.84
C LEU A 225 18.91 6.59 9.05
N MET A 226 19.74 7.58 8.70
CA MET A 226 21.21 7.51 8.86
C MET A 226 21.63 7.45 10.33
N ALA A 227 20.99 8.21 11.21
CA ALA A 227 21.26 8.17 12.65
C ALA A 227 20.97 6.78 13.25
N THR A 228 19.94 6.11 12.79
CA THR A 228 19.58 4.76 13.25
C THR A 228 20.61 3.71 12.77
N TYR A 229 21.20 3.90 11.58
CA TYR A 229 22.25 3.03 11.03
C TYR A 229 23.58 3.16 11.81
N GLU A 230 23.96 4.37 12.20
CA GLU A 230 25.20 4.62 12.96
C GLU A 230 25.13 4.03 14.38
N HIS A 231 23.98 4.04 15.02
CA HIS A 231 23.79 3.44 16.34
C HIS A 231 23.92 1.90 16.35
N HIS A 232 23.59 1.22 15.27
CA HIS A 232 23.73 -0.24 15.18
C HIS A 232 25.16 -0.72 14.89
N HIS A 233 26.05 0.11 14.37
CA HIS A 233 27.45 -0.25 14.10
C HIS A 233 28.41 0.00 15.27
N ASN A 234 28.02 0.76 16.30
CA ASN A 234 28.86 1.09 17.44
C ASN A 234 28.83 0.09 18.61
N HIS A 235 28.07 -1.01 18.52
CA HIS A 235 27.99 -2.03 19.58
C HIS A 235 28.78 -3.30 19.36
N ASN A 236 29.69 -3.37 18.37
CA ASN A 236 30.48 -4.56 18.09
C ASN A 236 32.01 -4.32 18.17
N HIS A 237 32.50 -3.60 19.18
CA HIS A 237 33.89 -3.70 19.57
C HIS A 237 34.01 -3.37 21.05
N GLU A 238 33.99 -4.45 21.87
CA GLU A 238 34.79 -4.61 23.12
C GLU A 238 34.33 -5.88 23.83
N HIS A 239 35.05 -6.97 23.61
CA HIS A 239 35.69 -7.95 24.49
C HIS A 239 36.01 -9.23 23.76
#